data_3e16ddee53fef0a5b35e614c2c947980
#
_entry.id   3e16ddee53fef0a5b35e614c2c947980
#
_cell.length_a   1.000
_cell.length_b   1.000
_cell.length_c   1.000
_cell.angle_alpha   90.00
_cell.angle_beta   90.00
_cell.angle_gamma   90.00
#
_symmetry.space_group_name_H-M   'P 1'
#
loop_
_entity.id
_entity.type
_entity.pdbx_description
1 polymer ?
#
loop_
_entity_poly.entity_id
_entity_poly.type
_entity_poly.pdbx_seq_one_letter_code
_entity_poly.pdbx_strand_id
1 'polypeptide(L)'
;PGDVDVVQSEGPGSAGVGHSDLNLGVLLGNVDSGDALLESIPYKVSISLHAPEANEGFDDESYLSSCIEFAKKAAEKECIVALRLWNLGSGADNSEILARLHSEFSGEWAPVRRGNGERMSHKIFLEWGDRFKWPDEADGEDKRDAGVFCYALRDQAGVLVDGTVVPCCLDADGCIPLGNLFEKELDDILASERARTIYDGFSRRIAVEELCKTCG
;
A
#
# COMPACT_ATOMS: atom_id res chain seq x y z
N PRO A 1 6.36 -4.60 16.03
CA PRO A 1 6.77 -3.83 14.88
C PRO A 1 5.87 -4.29 13.72
N GLY A 2 4.81 -3.51 13.44
CA GLY A 2 3.91 -3.74 12.32
C GLY A 2 4.46 -3.10 11.06
N ASP A 3 4.05 -3.59 9.90
CA ASP A 3 4.31 -2.94 8.61
C ASP A 3 3.55 -1.61 8.59
N VAL A 4 4.20 -0.52 8.19
CA VAL A 4 3.54 0.76 7.95
C VAL A 4 3.31 0.87 6.46
N ASP A 5 2.05 0.74 6.04
CA ASP A 5 1.63 1.08 4.68
C ASP A 5 1.22 2.55 4.67
N VAL A 6 1.97 3.39 3.96
CA VAL A 6 1.64 4.81 3.76
C VAL A 6 0.82 4.94 2.48
N VAL A 7 -0.41 5.38 2.53
CA VAL A 7 -1.33 5.55 1.39
C VAL A 7 -1.43 7.03 1.05
N GLN A 8 -1.28 7.40 -0.23
CA GLN A 8 -1.55 8.75 -0.72
C GLN A 8 -2.84 8.76 -1.55
N SER A 9 -3.78 9.65 -1.21
CA SER A 9 -4.93 9.96 -2.05
C SER A 9 -4.73 11.30 -2.75
N GLU A 10 -5.07 11.41 -4.02
CA GLU A 10 -5.25 12.71 -4.66
C GLU A 10 -6.62 13.28 -4.27
N GLY A 11 -6.67 14.59 -4.00
CA GLY A 11 -7.86 15.30 -3.53
C GLY A 11 -9.04 15.28 -4.52
N PRO A 12 -10.26 15.74 -4.08
CA PRO A 12 -11.50 15.59 -4.82
C PRO A 12 -11.50 16.44 -6.10
N GLY A 13 -11.46 15.77 -7.25
CA GLY A 13 -11.54 16.49 -8.53
C GLY A 13 -11.52 15.69 -9.81
N SER A 14 -11.35 14.37 -9.80
CA SER A 14 -11.44 13.56 -11.04
C SER A 14 -12.46 12.45 -10.92
N ALA A 15 -13.58 12.60 -11.59
CA ALA A 15 -14.53 11.54 -11.79
C ALA A 15 -13.91 10.42 -12.63
N GLY A 16 -13.84 9.19 -12.08
CA GLY A 16 -13.78 7.98 -12.88
C GLY A 16 -12.40 7.38 -13.18
N VAL A 17 -11.38 7.58 -12.36
CA VAL A 17 -10.10 6.90 -12.52
C VAL A 17 -9.79 6.09 -11.27
N GLY A 18 -9.41 4.82 -11.47
CA GLY A 18 -9.10 3.89 -10.39
C GLY A 18 -8.09 4.49 -9.40
N HIS A 19 -8.42 4.32 -8.12
CA HIS A 19 -7.61 4.83 -7.02
C HIS A 19 -6.18 4.32 -7.13
N SER A 20 -5.24 5.24 -7.16
CA SER A 20 -3.82 4.92 -7.18
C SER A 20 -3.39 4.49 -5.78
N ASP A 21 -3.04 3.24 -5.63
CA ASP A 21 -2.17 2.84 -4.53
C ASP A 21 -1.00 3.80 -4.46
N LEU A 22 -0.67 4.18 -3.25
CA LEU A 22 0.49 4.95 -2.88
C LEU A 22 1.37 5.39 -4.02
N ASN A 23 1.24 6.63 -4.43
CA ASN A 23 2.22 7.22 -5.30
C ASN A 23 3.49 7.53 -4.47
N LEU A 24 4.18 6.47 -4.00
CA LEU A 24 5.50 6.61 -3.41
C LEU A 24 6.44 7.31 -4.40
N GLY A 25 6.14 7.27 -5.70
CA GLY A 25 6.85 8.02 -6.73
C GLY A 25 6.78 9.52 -6.54
N VAL A 26 5.69 10.09 -6.02
CA VAL A 26 5.66 11.52 -5.65
C VAL A 26 6.53 11.77 -4.41
N LEU A 27 6.51 10.87 -3.43
CA LEU A 27 7.44 10.91 -2.29
C LEU A 27 8.89 10.62 -2.73
N LEU A 28 9.12 9.71 -3.66
CA LEU A 28 10.44 9.35 -4.16
C LEU A 28 10.94 10.31 -5.24
N GLY A 29 10.04 11.00 -5.96
CA GLY A 29 10.38 12.10 -6.85
C GLY A 29 10.82 13.36 -6.09
N ASN A 30 10.52 13.45 -4.80
CA ASN A 30 11.14 14.39 -3.88
C ASN A 30 12.23 13.66 -3.10
N VAL A 31 13.47 13.78 -3.55
CA VAL A 31 14.68 13.13 -2.97
C VAL A 31 14.75 13.33 -1.45
N ASP A 32 14.36 14.52 -0.96
CA ASP A 32 14.39 14.85 0.47
C ASP A 32 13.42 13.98 1.29
N SER A 33 12.26 13.64 0.74
CA SER A 33 11.26 12.80 1.46
C SER A 33 11.65 11.33 1.52
N GLY A 34 12.24 10.80 0.46
CA GLY A 34 12.75 9.42 0.43
C GLY A 34 13.92 9.23 1.39
N ASP A 35 14.84 10.18 1.45
CA ASP A 35 15.99 10.15 2.36
C ASP A 35 15.54 10.32 3.82
N ALA A 36 14.55 11.18 4.12
CA ALA A 36 13.98 11.32 5.46
C ALA A 36 13.30 10.03 5.94
N LEU A 37 12.56 9.32 5.07
CA LEU A 37 12.00 8.01 5.41
C LEU A 37 13.10 7.00 5.75
N LEU A 38 14.20 7.00 5.01
CA LEU A 38 15.34 6.11 5.27
C LEU A 38 16.13 6.47 6.54
N GLU A 39 16.00 7.70 7.07
CA GLU A 39 16.56 8.07 8.38
C GLU A 39 15.82 7.38 9.53
N SER A 40 14.50 7.13 9.38
CA SER A 40 13.72 6.40 10.40
C SER A 40 14.01 4.90 10.42
N ILE A 41 14.73 4.38 9.43
CA ILE A 41 15.13 2.97 9.24
C ILE A 41 13.94 2.01 9.47
N PRO A 42 12.93 2.02 8.61
CA PRO A 42 11.84 1.07 8.72
C PRO A 42 12.34 -0.36 8.53
N TYR A 43 11.73 -1.33 9.21
CA TYR A 43 12.08 -2.75 9.06
C TYR A 43 11.81 -3.24 7.63
N LYS A 44 10.68 -2.85 7.06
CA LYS A 44 10.25 -3.20 5.70
C LYS A 44 9.53 -2.02 5.06
N VAL A 45 9.78 -1.82 3.77
CA VAL A 45 9.00 -0.92 2.90
C VAL A 45 8.42 -1.74 1.76
N SER A 46 7.15 -1.55 1.49
CA SER A 46 6.47 -2.16 0.33
C SER A 46 6.08 -1.06 -0.64
N ILE A 47 6.42 -1.24 -1.92
CA ILE A 47 6.19 -0.27 -2.98
C ILE A 47 5.35 -0.94 -4.06
N SER A 48 4.15 -0.43 -4.31
CA SER A 48 3.33 -0.89 -5.43
C SER A 48 3.89 -0.34 -6.74
N LEU A 49 4.25 -1.24 -7.65
CA LEU A 49 4.57 -0.88 -9.03
C LEU A 49 3.25 -0.81 -9.79
N HIS A 50 2.89 0.40 -10.24
CA HIS A 50 1.60 0.62 -10.89
C HIS A 50 1.54 -0.06 -12.25
N ALA A 51 0.36 -0.60 -12.57
CA ALA A 51 0.06 -1.05 -13.90
C ALA A 51 -0.16 0.19 -14.80
N PRO A 52 0.55 0.33 -15.93
CA PRO A 52 0.43 1.47 -16.83
C PRO A 52 -1.01 1.74 -17.29
N GLU A 53 -1.78 0.67 -17.46
CA GLU A 53 -3.18 0.72 -17.88
C GLU A 53 -4.14 1.37 -16.86
N ALA A 54 -3.70 1.56 -15.63
CA ALA A 54 -4.50 2.17 -14.56
C ALA A 54 -4.22 3.66 -14.35
N ASN A 55 -3.18 4.20 -15.00
CA ASN A 55 -2.67 5.57 -14.73
C ASN A 55 -2.39 6.32 -16.05
N GLU A 56 -3.43 6.80 -16.73
CA GLU A 56 -3.26 7.58 -17.96
C GLU A 56 -2.43 8.86 -17.71
N GLY A 57 -1.36 9.02 -18.48
CA GLY A 57 -0.49 10.21 -18.42
C GLY A 57 0.59 10.15 -17.33
N PHE A 58 0.77 9.03 -16.68
CA PHE A 58 1.82 8.80 -15.71
C PHE A 58 3.16 8.45 -16.40
N ASP A 59 4.26 9.02 -15.93
CA ASP A 59 5.60 8.67 -16.42
C ASP A 59 6.11 7.41 -15.72
N ASP A 60 5.74 6.25 -16.26
CA ASP A 60 6.07 4.93 -15.71
C ASP A 60 7.58 4.69 -15.59
N GLU A 61 8.37 5.18 -16.54
CA GLU A 61 9.83 4.98 -16.53
C GLU A 61 10.50 5.79 -15.42
N SER A 62 10.09 7.04 -15.21
CA SER A 62 10.61 7.88 -14.13
C SER A 62 10.20 7.31 -12.76
N TYR A 63 8.95 6.86 -12.62
CA TYR A 63 8.47 6.24 -11.40
C TYR A 63 9.22 4.96 -11.07
N LEU A 64 9.32 4.03 -12.03
CA LEU A 64 10.04 2.76 -11.85
C LEU A 64 11.50 2.98 -11.49
N SER A 65 12.15 3.94 -12.14
CA SER A 65 13.53 4.32 -11.85
C SER A 65 13.69 4.82 -10.41
N SER A 66 12.77 5.68 -9.93
CA SER A 66 12.76 6.18 -8.56
C SER A 66 12.53 5.06 -7.53
N CYS A 67 11.62 4.12 -7.82
CA CYS A 67 11.38 2.95 -6.97
C CYS A 67 12.62 2.06 -6.84
N ILE A 68 13.31 1.82 -7.96
CA ILE A 68 14.54 1.01 -8.00
C ILE A 68 15.67 1.70 -7.22
N GLU A 69 15.86 3.00 -7.42
CA GLU A 69 16.88 3.77 -6.69
C GLU A 69 16.64 3.75 -5.19
N PHE A 70 15.41 4.01 -4.77
CA PHE A 70 15.02 3.92 -3.37
C PHE A 70 15.24 2.52 -2.80
N ALA A 71 14.83 1.47 -3.54
CA ALA A 71 15.02 0.10 -3.10
C ALA A 71 16.49 -0.25 -2.85
N LYS A 72 17.40 0.22 -3.72
CA LYS A 72 18.84 0.02 -3.55
C LYS A 72 19.36 0.74 -2.30
N LYS A 73 19.01 2.03 -2.12
CA LYS A 73 19.40 2.83 -0.94
C LYS A 73 18.89 2.22 0.37
N ALA A 74 17.63 1.76 0.37
CA ALA A 74 17.01 1.14 1.53
C ALA A 74 17.68 -0.19 1.89
N ALA A 75 17.99 -1.01 0.90
CA ALA A 75 18.68 -2.29 1.10
C ALA A 75 20.11 -2.10 1.67
N GLU A 76 20.82 -1.05 1.29
CA GLU A 76 22.12 -0.69 1.88
C GLU A 76 22.02 -0.37 3.38
N LYS A 77 20.85 0.13 3.82
CA LYS A 77 20.53 0.37 5.24
C LYS A 77 19.89 -0.85 5.93
N GLU A 78 19.97 -2.04 5.33
CA GLU A 78 19.39 -3.29 5.85
C GLU A 78 17.85 -3.30 5.93
N CYS A 79 17.15 -2.33 5.33
CA CYS A 79 15.71 -2.33 5.19
C CYS A 79 15.27 -3.37 4.15
N ILE A 80 14.24 -4.13 4.45
CA ILE A 80 13.62 -5.04 3.47
C ILE A 80 12.74 -4.21 2.54
N VAL A 81 12.89 -4.39 1.23
CA VAL A 81 12.04 -3.75 0.23
C VAL A 81 11.30 -4.80 -0.58
N ALA A 82 9.99 -4.65 -0.66
CA ALA A 82 9.12 -5.45 -1.53
C ALA A 82 8.56 -4.55 -2.63
N LEU A 83 8.96 -4.77 -3.87
CA LEU A 83 8.31 -4.20 -5.05
C LEU A 83 7.12 -5.09 -5.38
N ARG A 84 5.90 -4.53 -5.45
CA ARG A 84 4.65 -5.29 -5.57
C ARG A 84 3.96 -5.06 -6.90
N LEU A 85 3.51 -6.14 -7.54
CA LEU A 85 2.63 -6.13 -8.70
C LEU A 85 1.29 -6.79 -8.34
N TRP A 86 0.20 -6.00 -8.40
CA TRP A 86 -1.16 -6.41 -7.99
C TRP A 86 -2.04 -6.82 -9.18
N ASN A 87 -1.47 -7.57 -10.10
CA ASN A 87 -2.16 -7.96 -11.32
C ASN A 87 -1.97 -9.45 -11.68
N LEU A 88 -1.67 -10.30 -10.72
CA LEU A 88 -1.56 -11.74 -10.92
C LEU A 88 -2.90 -12.27 -11.45
N GLY A 89 -2.84 -13.02 -12.55
CA GLY A 89 -4.04 -13.57 -13.18
C GLY A 89 -4.92 -12.59 -13.96
N SER A 90 -4.57 -11.31 -14.03
CA SER A 90 -5.34 -10.30 -14.79
C SER A 90 -5.13 -10.36 -16.30
N GLY A 91 -4.08 -11.03 -16.75
CA GLY A 91 -3.63 -11.01 -18.16
C GLY A 91 -2.83 -9.76 -18.55
N ALA A 92 -2.48 -8.91 -17.59
CA ALA A 92 -1.63 -7.74 -17.82
C ALA A 92 -0.24 -8.13 -18.30
N ASP A 93 0.32 -7.36 -19.23
CA ASP A 93 1.68 -7.53 -19.72
C ASP A 93 2.67 -6.75 -18.84
N ASN A 94 3.42 -7.48 -18.03
CA ASN A 94 4.47 -6.93 -17.17
C ASN A 94 5.87 -7.05 -17.79
N SER A 95 6.00 -7.40 -19.07
CA SER A 95 7.28 -7.74 -19.71
C SER A 95 8.28 -6.60 -19.65
N GLU A 96 7.87 -5.36 -19.82
CA GLU A 96 8.74 -4.18 -19.77
C GLU A 96 9.25 -3.92 -18.34
N ILE A 97 8.36 -3.95 -17.35
CA ILE A 97 8.74 -3.80 -15.93
C ILE A 97 9.72 -4.91 -15.53
N LEU A 98 9.42 -6.16 -15.87
CA LEU A 98 10.27 -7.30 -15.56
C LEU A 98 11.62 -7.21 -16.26
N ALA A 99 11.66 -6.82 -17.55
CA ALA A 99 12.91 -6.62 -18.27
C ALA A 99 13.78 -5.53 -17.62
N ARG A 100 13.17 -4.43 -17.19
CA ARG A 100 13.84 -3.37 -16.46
C ARG A 100 14.40 -3.86 -15.13
N LEU A 101 13.60 -4.56 -14.32
CA LEU A 101 14.03 -5.13 -13.04
C LEU A 101 15.17 -6.14 -13.23
N HIS A 102 15.10 -7.01 -14.25
CA HIS A 102 16.18 -7.95 -14.55
C HIS A 102 17.47 -7.26 -14.98
N SER A 103 17.39 -6.12 -15.67
CA SER A 103 18.57 -5.34 -16.04
C SER A 103 19.25 -4.69 -14.83
N GLU A 104 18.46 -4.27 -13.83
CA GLU A 104 18.95 -3.60 -12.62
C GLU A 104 19.43 -4.58 -11.55
N PHE A 105 18.80 -5.73 -11.47
CA PHE A 105 19.08 -6.80 -10.51
C PHE A 105 19.48 -8.08 -11.27
N SER A 106 20.65 -8.04 -11.94
CA SER A 106 21.13 -9.03 -12.90
C SER A 106 21.56 -10.38 -12.29
N GLY A 107 21.41 -10.58 -10.97
CA GLY A 107 21.67 -11.84 -10.31
C GLY A 107 20.62 -12.91 -10.61
N GLU A 108 20.85 -14.14 -10.12
CA GLU A 108 19.84 -15.19 -10.13
C GLU A 108 18.74 -14.88 -9.09
N TRP A 109 17.50 -14.75 -9.54
CA TRP A 109 16.37 -14.56 -8.67
C TRP A 109 15.95 -15.88 -8.02
N ALA A 110 15.62 -15.82 -6.75
CA ALA A 110 15.27 -17.00 -5.99
C ALA A 110 13.84 -16.89 -5.44
N PRO A 111 13.00 -17.95 -5.62
CA PRO A 111 11.64 -17.92 -5.09
C PRO A 111 11.64 -17.77 -3.57
N VAL A 112 10.68 -17.02 -3.04
CA VAL A 112 10.48 -16.88 -1.59
C VAL A 112 9.84 -18.15 -1.02
N ARG A 113 10.11 -18.44 0.25
CA ARG A 113 9.60 -19.66 0.90
C ARG A 113 8.09 -19.61 1.18
N ARG A 114 7.51 -18.43 1.29
CA ARG A 114 6.09 -18.22 1.58
C ARG A 114 5.59 -17.05 0.74
N GLY A 115 4.40 -17.19 0.18
CA GLY A 115 3.79 -16.19 -0.71
C GLY A 115 4.24 -16.32 -2.16
N ASN A 116 3.73 -15.45 -3.01
CA ASN A 116 4.05 -15.37 -4.44
C ASN A 116 5.10 -14.28 -4.64
N GLY A 117 6.36 -14.67 -4.86
CA GLY A 117 7.39 -13.68 -5.08
C GLY A 117 8.78 -14.29 -5.25
N GLU A 118 9.73 -13.42 -5.55
CA GLU A 118 11.12 -13.76 -5.81
C GLU A 118 12.04 -12.76 -5.10
N ARG A 119 13.14 -13.24 -4.57
CA ARG A 119 14.21 -12.39 -4.09
C ARG A 119 15.10 -12.01 -5.27
N MET A 120 15.10 -10.74 -5.63
CA MET A 120 15.89 -10.21 -6.74
C MET A 120 17.33 -9.90 -6.34
N SER A 121 17.53 -9.43 -5.09
CA SER A 121 18.86 -9.06 -4.56
C SER A 121 18.86 -9.17 -3.03
N HIS A 122 19.96 -8.74 -2.38
CA HIS A 122 19.99 -8.63 -0.92
C HIS A 122 18.90 -7.66 -0.44
N LYS A 123 17.98 -8.15 0.42
CA LYS A 123 16.87 -7.36 0.99
C LYS A 123 15.83 -6.84 -0.03
N ILE A 124 15.95 -7.11 -1.33
CA ILE A 124 15.02 -6.63 -2.35
C ILE A 124 14.26 -7.81 -2.95
N PHE A 125 12.92 -7.68 -2.94
CA PHE A 125 11.98 -8.71 -3.35
C PHE A 125 11.00 -8.18 -4.38
N LEU A 126 10.56 -9.02 -5.31
CA LEU A 126 9.37 -8.83 -6.11
C LEU A 126 8.26 -9.69 -5.51
N GLU A 127 7.12 -9.08 -5.21
CA GLU A 127 5.95 -9.77 -4.68
C GLU A 127 4.78 -9.65 -5.68
N TRP A 128 4.01 -10.72 -5.84
CA TRP A 128 2.84 -10.76 -6.70
C TRP A 128 1.59 -10.88 -5.85
N GLY A 129 0.61 -10.01 -6.12
CA GLY A 129 -0.71 -10.06 -5.52
C GLY A 129 -1.80 -10.23 -6.59
N ASP A 130 -2.92 -10.82 -6.20
CA ASP A 130 -4.09 -10.89 -7.04
C ASP A 130 -4.69 -9.49 -7.23
N ARG A 131 -5.28 -9.25 -8.40
CA ARG A 131 -6.06 -8.03 -8.61
C ARG A 131 -7.25 -8.04 -7.64
N PHE A 132 -7.43 -6.94 -6.92
CA PHE A 132 -8.57 -6.75 -6.02
C PHE A 132 -9.46 -5.59 -6.50
N LYS A 133 -10.70 -5.58 -6.03
CA LYS A 133 -11.63 -4.47 -6.23
C LYS A 133 -11.53 -3.53 -5.04
N TRP A 134 -11.38 -2.24 -5.31
CA TRP A 134 -11.44 -1.23 -4.25
C TRP A 134 -12.84 -1.24 -3.61
N PRO A 135 -12.94 -1.18 -2.28
CA PRO A 135 -14.23 -1.08 -1.61
C PRO A 135 -14.88 0.28 -1.94
N ASP A 136 -16.18 0.27 -2.19
CA ASP A 136 -16.98 1.46 -2.46
C ASP A 136 -18.27 1.41 -1.62
N GLU A 137 -18.54 2.43 -0.81
CA GLU A 137 -19.76 2.51 0.01
C GLU A 137 -21.04 2.52 -0.83
N ALA A 138 -20.97 2.98 -2.09
CA ALA A 138 -22.08 2.97 -3.03
C ALA A 138 -22.37 1.57 -3.60
N ASP A 139 -21.46 0.61 -3.42
CA ASP A 139 -21.61 -0.75 -3.92
C ASP A 139 -22.59 -1.53 -3.03
N GLY A 140 -23.85 -1.55 -3.43
CA GLY A 140 -24.93 -2.13 -2.61
C GLY A 140 -25.13 -3.65 -2.73
N GLU A 141 -24.46 -4.31 -3.70
CA GLU A 141 -24.79 -5.70 -4.05
C GLU A 141 -24.08 -6.76 -3.19
N ASP A 142 -22.92 -6.42 -2.59
CA ASP A 142 -22.07 -7.38 -1.86
C ASP A 142 -21.82 -7.03 -0.39
N LYS A 143 -22.70 -6.23 0.25
CA LYS A 143 -22.51 -5.84 1.65
C LYS A 143 -22.58 -7.03 2.60
N ARG A 144 -21.54 -7.17 3.44
CA ARG A 144 -21.42 -8.22 4.46
C ARG A 144 -21.28 -7.60 5.84
N ASP A 145 -22.27 -7.83 6.71
CA ASP A 145 -22.23 -7.35 8.10
C ASP A 145 -21.48 -8.29 9.03
N ALA A 146 -21.46 -9.59 8.74
CA ALA A 146 -20.92 -10.63 9.62
C ALA A 146 -20.07 -11.65 8.86
N GLY A 147 -19.23 -12.35 9.60
CA GLY A 147 -18.29 -13.33 9.03
C GLY A 147 -17.03 -12.70 8.42
N VAL A 148 -16.87 -11.38 8.55
CA VAL A 148 -15.74 -10.63 7.98
C VAL A 148 -14.50 -10.82 8.84
N PHE A 149 -13.38 -11.19 8.21
CA PHE A 149 -12.07 -11.17 8.85
C PHE A 149 -11.23 -10.04 8.26
N CYS A 150 -10.64 -9.21 9.11
CA CYS A 150 -9.82 -8.11 8.67
C CYS A 150 -8.63 -7.88 9.61
N TYR A 151 -7.51 -7.46 9.06
CA TYR A 151 -6.30 -7.08 9.80
C TYR A 151 -6.27 -5.59 10.20
N ALA A 152 -7.25 -4.80 9.75
CA ALA A 152 -7.33 -3.37 10.05
C ALA A 152 -7.27 -3.11 11.57
N LEU A 153 -6.45 -2.15 11.96
CA LEU A 153 -6.17 -1.76 13.34
C LEU A 153 -5.60 -2.86 14.25
N ARG A 154 -5.40 -4.07 13.72
CA ARG A 154 -4.70 -5.16 14.42
C ARG A 154 -3.23 -5.19 14.03
N ASP A 155 -2.95 -5.24 12.74
CA ASP A 155 -1.62 -5.42 12.18
C ASP A 155 -1.24 -4.27 11.24
N GLN A 156 -2.21 -3.42 10.88
CA GLN A 156 -2.02 -2.30 9.96
C GLN A 156 -2.94 -1.12 10.29
N ALA A 157 -2.50 0.07 9.90
CA ALA A 157 -3.30 1.29 9.76
C ALA A 157 -2.79 2.02 8.52
N GLY A 158 -3.64 2.83 7.87
CA GLY A 158 -3.24 3.71 6.78
C GLY A 158 -3.01 5.13 7.29
N VAL A 159 -2.14 5.86 6.60
CA VAL A 159 -1.94 7.30 6.81
C VAL A 159 -2.00 7.97 5.45
N LEU A 160 -2.92 8.90 5.27
CA LEU A 160 -3.08 9.68 4.04
C LEU A 160 -2.06 10.82 3.98
N VAL A 161 -1.88 11.39 2.81
CA VAL A 161 -0.88 12.46 2.57
C VAL A 161 -1.07 13.69 3.45
N ASP A 162 -2.32 13.99 3.85
CA ASP A 162 -2.69 15.08 4.73
C ASP A 162 -2.54 14.75 6.23
N GLY A 163 -1.98 13.57 6.55
CA GLY A 163 -1.80 13.07 7.91
C GLY A 163 -3.02 12.38 8.49
N THR A 164 -4.12 12.24 7.75
CA THR A 164 -5.31 11.52 8.21
C THR A 164 -5.00 10.05 8.41
N VAL A 165 -5.31 9.52 9.59
CA VAL A 165 -5.18 8.10 9.91
C VAL A 165 -6.48 7.39 9.59
N VAL A 166 -6.37 6.27 8.87
CA VAL A 166 -7.49 5.40 8.43
C VAL A 166 -7.25 3.96 8.88
N PRO A 167 -8.28 3.10 8.93
CA PRO A 167 -8.15 1.74 9.46
C PRO A 167 -7.19 0.83 8.66
N CYS A 168 -7.11 1.03 7.36
CA CYS A 168 -6.26 0.22 6.46
C CYS A 168 -5.97 0.96 5.15
N CYS A 169 -5.06 0.41 4.35
CA CYS A 169 -4.68 0.95 3.05
C CYS A 169 -5.79 0.95 1.99
N LEU A 170 -6.88 0.20 2.18
CA LEU A 170 -8.01 0.17 1.25
C LEU A 170 -8.98 1.35 1.45
N ASP A 171 -8.83 2.13 2.50
CA ASP A 171 -9.57 3.39 2.70
C ASP A 171 -8.76 4.56 2.15
N ALA A 172 -8.50 4.54 0.84
CA ALA A 172 -7.67 5.56 0.17
C ALA A 172 -8.33 6.94 0.12
N ASP A 173 -9.66 7.00 0.17
CA ASP A 173 -10.44 8.25 0.16
C ASP A 173 -10.66 8.83 1.56
N GLY A 174 -10.24 8.14 2.63
CA GLY A 174 -10.42 8.61 3.99
C GLY A 174 -11.86 8.62 4.46
N CYS A 175 -12.68 7.68 3.99
CA CYS A 175 -14.09 7.54 4.40
C CYS A 175 -14.24 7.27 5.90
N ILE A 176 -13.22 6.66 6.51
CA ILE A 176 -13.19 6.28 7.93
C ILE A 176 -12.05 7.01 8.65
N PRO A 177 -12.09 8.36 8.78
CA PRO A 177 -11.01 9.08 9.45
C PRO A 177 -11.05 8.78 10.96
N LEU A 178 -9.89 8.39 11.51
CA LEU A 178 -9.70 8.11 12.93
C LEU A 178 -9.12 9.29 13.69
N GLY A 179 -8.36 10.14 13.00
CA GLY A 179 -7.69 11.32 13.52
C GLY A 179 -6.61 11.78 12.55
N ASN A 180 -5.80 12.76 12.97
CA ASN A 180 -4.73 13.31 12.13
C ASN A 180 -3.41 13.39 12.92
N LEU A 181 -2.31 12.93 12.31
CA LEU A 181 -0.98 12.87 12.95
C LEU A 181 -0.35 14.26 13.17
N PHE A 182 -0.84 15.30 12.48
CA PHE A 182 -0.40 16.66 12.76
C PHE A 182 -1.09 17.29 13.98
N GLU A 183 -2.12 16.60 14.54
CA GLU A 183 -2.90 17.10 15.67
C GLU A 183 -2.73 16.22 16.92
N LYS A 184 -2.47 14.92 16.76
CA LYS A 184 -2.43 13.94 17.85
C LYS A 184 -1.39 12.87 17.60
N GLU A 185 -0.87 12.28 18.68
CA GLU A 185 -0.02 11.11 18.61
C GLU A 185 -0.80 9.88 18.09
N LEU A 186 -0.12 9.00 17.35
CA LEU A 186 -0.72 7.80 16.77
C LEU A 186 -1.40 6.92 17.82
N ASP A 187 -0.77 6.74 18.97
CA ASP A 187 -1.32 5.92 20.07
C ASP A 187 -2.65 6.46 20.57
N ASP A 188 -2.81 7.80 20.67
CA ASP A 188 -4.06 8.44 21.08
C ASP A 188 -5.16 8.28 20.03
N ILE A 189 -4.79 8.34 18.73
CA ILE A 189 -5.72 8.11 17.61
C ILE A 189 -6.21 6.66 17.62
N LEU A 190 -5.31 5.70 17.75
CA LEU A 190 -5.65 4.27 17.79
C LEU A 190 -6.40 3.88 19.07
N ALA A 191 -6.26 4.65 20.17
CA ALA A 191 -7.02 4.50 21.39
C ALA A 191 -8.41 5.18 21.36
N SER A 192 -8.78 5.86 20.28
CA SER A 192 -10.08 6.52 20.13
C SER A 192 -11.24 5.54 20.19
N GLU A 193 -12.42 6.03 20.53
CA GLU A 193 -13.64 5.21 20.61
C GLU A 193 -13.97 4.56 19.25
N ARG A 194 -13.82 5.31 18.15
CA ARG A 194 -14.07 4.79 16.79
C ARG A 194 -13.11 3.68 16.44
N ALA A 195 -11.80 3.87 16.65
CA ALA A 195 -10.78 2.86 16.36
C ALA A 195 -11.02 1.58 17.18
N ARG A 196 -11.33 1.71 18.47
CA ARG A 196 -11.66 0.56 19.33
C ARG A 196 -12.92 -0.16 18.88
N THR A 197 -13.95 0.57 18.47
CA THR A 197 -15.20 -0.03 17.98
C THR A 197 -14.96 -0.86 16.71
N ILE A 198 -14.13 -0.38 15.79
CA ILE A 198 -13.74 -1.12 14.59
C ILE A 198 -12.93 -2.37 14.94
N TYR A 199 -11.91 -2.22 15.80
CA TYR A 199 -11.06 -3.34 16.25
C TYR A 199 -11.88 -4.44 16.93
N ASP A 200 -12.77 -4.05 17.84
CA ASP A 200 -13.66 -4.97 18.57
C ASP A 200 -14.68 -5.62 17.62
N GLY A 201 -15.17 -4.88 16.63
CA GLY A 201 -16.02 -5.39 15.56
C GLY A 201 -15.33 -6.53 14.82
N PHE A 202 -14.16 -6.31 14.28
CA PHE A 202 -13.39 -7.33 13.56
C PHE A 202 -12.95 -8.49 14.44
N SER A 203 -12.68 -8.26 15.72
CA SER A 203 -12.41 -9.34 16.69
C SER A 203 -13.60 -10.28 16.85
N ARG A 204 -14.81 -9.79 16.62
CA ARG A 204 -16.08 -10.56 16.60
C ARG A 204 -16.54 -10.94 15.19
N ARG A 205 -15.69 -10.65 14.17
CA ARG A 205 -15.99 -10.86 12.74
C ARG A 205 -17.21 -10.06 12.24
N ILE A 206 -17.35 -8.83 12.71
CA ILE A 206 -18.40 -7.89 12.33
C ILE A 206 -17.75 -6.66 11.71
N ALA A 207 -18.17 -6.29 10.50
CA ALA A 207 -17.83 -5.01 9.90
C ALA A 207 -18.78 -3.93 10.44
N VAL A 208 -18.24 -2.92 11.12
CA VAL A 208 -19.05 -1.85 11.75
C VAL A 208 -19.15 -0.61 10.86
N GLU A 209 -18.20 -0.39 9.96
CA GLU A 209 -18.20 0.73 9.02
C GLU A 209 -18.74 0.30 7.66
N GLU A 210 -19.43 1.20 6.95
CA GLU A 210 -20.09 0.88 5.68
C GLU A 210 -19.08 0.44 4.61
N LEU A 211 -17.95 1.16 4.49
CA LEU A 211 -16.89 0.79 3.56
C LEU A 211 -16.36 -0.64 3.84
N CYS A 212 -16.23 -0.99 5.11
CA CYS A 212 -15.74 -2.32 5.50
C CYS A 212 -16.70 -3.47 5.14
N LYS A 213 -17.98 -3.16 4.95
CA LYS A 213 -19.00 -4.15 4.54
C LYS A 213 -18.90 -4.52 3.06
N THR A 214 -18.31 -3.64 2.24
CA THR A 214 -18.13 -3.85 0.80
C THR A 214 -16.75 -4.40 0.45
N CYS A 215 -15.86 -4.48 1.45
CA CYS A 215 -14.50 -4.99 1.28
C CYS A 215 -14.49 -6.53 1.26
N GLY A 216 -13.81 -7.17 0.27
CA GLY A 216 -13.70 -8.61 0.30
C GLY A 216 -13.19 -9.31 -0.92
#